data_51a6e07aef9090d9ab6fe62767aac7ec
#
_entry.id   51a6e07aef9090d9ab6fe62767aac7ec
#
_cell.length_a   1.000
_cell.length_b   1.000
_cell.length_c   1.000
_cell.angle_alpha   90.00
_cell.angle_beta   90.00
_cell.angle_gamma   90.00
#
_symmetry.space_group_name_H-M   'P 1'
#
loop_
_entity.id
_entity.type
_entity.pdbx_description
1 polymer ?
#
loop_
_entity_poly.entity_id
_entity_poly.type
_entity_poly.pdbx_seq_one_letter_code
_entity_poly.pdbx_strand_id
1 'polypeptide(L)'
;MNNIIVYLIIFLTRLISIIPRNFFINNFFIKKIFEIGLKKRRKIISANINHCFSDKDSKWRDKLVKDTCDESIGAIFDNNLAWNATTKKIKSLDYKIRGIELLDEAKKNNRGVLLLFRHNLYIELSARILSLHHELHAMERPNNSKIIQRLQEKGRLKSVENLIPNSDINNLIELLRNGKIILYGPDQDYRNKRSIVSTFFGQKCLTTTVPFSITKITNCNLFYFDFFRNEGCYELIISDISSTLDSKEFFAKKLNEKIEESILKKPQQYLWHHRRFKSQKPEIYD
;
A
#
# COMPACT_ATOMS: atom_id res chain seq x y z
N MET A 1 -27.11 11.74 -11.67
CA MET A 1 -25.91 12.19 -12.43
C MET A 1 -24.63 11.49 -11.96
N ASN A 2 -24.26 11.50 -10.69
CA ASN A 2 -22.99 10.87 -10.23
C ASN A 2 -22.87 9.37 -10.49
N ASN A 3 -23.94 8.59 -10.49
CA ASN A 3 -23.89 7.14 -10.72
C ASN A 3 -23.57 6.80 -12.18
N ILE A 4 -24.09 7.55 -13.16
CA ILE A 4 -23.82 7.32 -14.58
C ILE A 4 -22.34 7.55 -14.88
N ILE A 5 -21.74 8.61 -14.33
CA ILE A 5 -20.31 8.90 -14.48
C ILE A 5 -19.46 7.76 -13.88
N VAL A 6 -19.81 7.25 -12.71
CA VAL A 6 -19.12 6.12 -12.07
C VAL A 6 -19.19 4.88 -12.96
N TYR A 7 -20.35 4.54 -13.50
CA TYR A 7 -20.50 3.38 -14.39
C TYR A 7 -19.74 3.55 -15.72
N LEU A 8 -19.73 4.77 -16.29
CA LEU A 8 -18.94 5.07 -17.49
C LEU A 8 -17.44 4.88 -17.23
N ILE A 9 -16.93 5.40 -16.11
CA ILE A 9 -15.53 5.23 -15.74
C ILE A 9 -15.21 3.74 -15.53
N ILE A 10 -16.06 2.97 -14.85
CA ILE A 10 -15.88 1.53 -14.67
C ILE A 10 -15.86 0.81 -16.02
N PHE A 11 -16.74 1.16 -16.93
CA PHE A 11 -16.78 0.59 -18.28
C PHE A 11 -15.47 0.87 -19.04
N LEU A 12 -15.01 2.12 -19.05
CA LEU A 12 -13.74 2.51 -19.67
C LEU A 12 -12.53 1.79 -19.04
N THR A 13 -12.48 1.70 -17.73
CA THR A 13 -11.39 1.00 -17.03
C THR A 13 -11.40 -0.51 -17.30
N ARG A 14 -12.58 -1.12 -17.49
CA ARG A 14 -12.69 -2.52 -17.94
C ARG A 14 -12.14 -2.71 -19.35
N LEU A 15 -12.42 -1.81 -20.28
CA LEU A 15 -11.83 -1.86 -21.63
C LEU A 15 -10.31 -1.75 -21.56
N ILE A 16 -9.78 -0.88 -20.72
CA ILE A 16 -8.34 -0.74 -20.49
C ILE A 16 -7.74 -2.05 -19.97
N SER A 17 -8.43 -2.80 -19.11
CA SER A 17 -7.91 -4.06 -18.54
C SER A 17 -7.72 -5.20 -19.56
N ILE A 18 -8.29 -5.09 -20.76
CA ILE A 18 -8.14 -6.06 -21.84
C ILE A 18 -6.84 -5.81 -22.63
N ILE A 19 -6.35 -4.56 -22.65
CA ILE A 19 -5.17 -4.15 -23.41
C ILE A 19 -3.91 -4.67 -22.71
N PRO A 20 -2.91 -5.23 -23.42
CA PRO A 20 -1.68 -5.70 -22.82
C PRO A 20 -0.93 -4.57 -22.09
N ARG A 21 -0.40 -4.84 -20.89
CA ARG A 21 0.36 -3.87 -20.09
C ARG A 21 1.48 -3.19 -20.88
N ASN A 22 2.23 -3.97 -21.66
CA ASN A 22 3.35 -3.47 -22.46
C ASN A 22 2.94 -2.38 -23.47
N PHE A 23 1.70 -2.42 -23.96
CA PHE A 23 1.18 -1.36 -24.82
C PHE A 23 1.12 -0.02 -24.08
N PHE A 24 0.66 -0.02 -22.81
CA PHE A 24 0.58 1.21 -22.03
C PHE A 24 1.95 1.77 -21.66
N ILE A 25 2.86 0.93 -21.17
CA ILE A 25 4.16 1.38 -20.70
C ILE A 25 5.12 1.76 -21.83
N ASN A 26 4.91 1.27 -23.05
CA ASN A 26 5.75 1.55 -24.21
C ASN A 26 5.15 2.62 -25.14
N ASN A 27 3.87 3.00 -24.95
CA ASN A 27 3.22 3.99 -25.79
C ASN A 27 3.63 5.41 -25.40
N PHE A 28 4.28 6.13 -26.33
CA PHE A 28 4.78 7.48 -26.10
C PHE A 28 3.68 8.47 -25.71
N PHE A 29 2.52 8.44 -26.38
CA PHE A 29 1.41 9.37 -26.12
C PHE A 29 0.81 9.15 -24.74
N ILE A 30 0.64 7.89 -24.33
CA ILE A 30 0.15 7.53 -23.00
C ILE A 30 1.13 8.03 -21.94
N LYS A 31 2.42 7.77 -22.09
CA LYS A 31 3.45 8.31 -21.18
C LYS A 31 3.35 9.82 -21.05
N LYS A 32 3.23 10.53 -22.16
CA LYS A 32 3.15 12.00 -22.15
C LYS A 32 1.93 12.53 -21.39
N ILE A 33 0.76 11.90 -21.58
CA ILE A 33 -0.47 12.24 -20.83
C ILE A 33 -0.26 12.02 -19.32
N PHE A 34 0.31 10.87 -18.95
CA PHE A 34 0.58 10.58 -17.53
C PHE A 34 1.64 11.49 -16.93
N GLU A 35 2.70 11.84 -17.64
CA GLU A 35 3.70 12.82 -17.20
C GLU A 35 3.07 14.17 -16.85
N ILE A 36 2.14 14.67 -17.70
CA ILE A 36 1.40 15.91 -17.43
C ILE A 36 0.55 15.75 -16.16
N GLY A 37 -0.21 14.65 -16.05
CA GLY A 37 -1.06 14.37 -14.89
C GLY A 37 -0.26 14.22 -13.59
N LEU A 38 0.94 13.66 -13.67
CA LEU A 38 1.82 13.43 -12.54
C LEU A 38 2.69 14.64 -12.16
N LYS A 39 2.67 15.76 -12.93
CA LYS A 39 3.56 16.90 -12.70
C LYS A 39 3.58 17.40 -11.24
N LYS A 40 2.40 17.56 -10.63
CA LYS A 40 2.29 17.96 -9.21
C LYS A 40 2.79 16.86 -8.26
N ARG A 41 2.54 15.59 -8.57
CA ARG A 41 2.99 14.46 -7.77
C ARG A 41 4.49 14.26 -7.87
N ARG A 42 5.09 14.49 -9.03
CA ARG A 42 6.56 14.43 -9.24
C ARG A 42 7.31 15.36 -8.28
N LYS A 43 6.78 16.56 -7.97
CA LYS A 43 7.38 17.44 -6.96
C LYS A 43 7.42 16.78 -5.58
N ILE A 44 6.32 16.12 -5.16
CA ILE A 44 6.25 15.41 -3.87
C ILE A 44 7.20 14.21 -3.86
N ILE A 45 7.25 13.43 -4.95
CA ILE A 45 8.19 12.30 -5.12
C ILE A 45 9.62 12.79 -4.96
N SER A 46 10.00 13.86 -5.69
CA SER A 46 11.33 14.46 -5.63
C SER A 46 11.68 14.96 -4.23
N ALA A 47 10.75 15.66 -3.56
CA ALA A 47 10.94 16.15 -2.20
C ALA A 47 11.24 15.00 -1.21
N ASN A 48 10.43 13.93 -1.24
CA ASN A 48 10.63 12.77 -0.38
C ASN A 48 11.97 12.07 -0.65
N ILE A 49 12.29 11.82 -1.94
CA ILE A 49 13.52 11.12 -2.33
C ILE A 49 14.75 11.95 -1.95
N ASN A 50 14.74 13.26 -2.23
CA ASN A 50 15.85 14.15 -1.85
C ASN A 50 16.04 14.22 -0.34
N HIS A 51 14.94 14.16 0.43
CA HIS A 51 15.01 14.20 1.88
C HIS A 51 15.49 12.89 2.49
N CYS A 52 15.02 11.75 1.97
CA CYS A 52 15.40 10.42 2.48
C CYS A 52 16.80 9.99 2.06
N PHE A 53 17.28 10.39 0.88
CA PHE A 53 18.54 9.95 0.29
C PHE A 53 19.50 11.13 0.04
N SER A 54 19.62 12.00 1.05
CA SER A 54 20.51 13.17 0.97
C SER A 54 22.00 12.79 0.86
N ASP A 55 22.36 11.57 1.25
CA ASP A 55 23.70 10.97 1.12
C ASP A 55 24.02 10.49 -0.32
N LYS A 56 23.03 10.32 -1.18
CA LYS A 56 23.20 9.92 -2.58
C LYS A 56 23.45 11.15 -3.47
N ASP A 57 24.18 10.97 -4.56
CA ASP A 57 24.36 12.04 -5.54
C ASP A 57 23.05 12.44 -6.25
N SER A 58 23.05 13.60 -6.88
CA SER A 58 21.86 14.13 -7.55
C SER A 58 21.40 13.26 -8.72
N LYS A 59 22.33 12.69 -9.49
CA LYS A 59 22.02 11.83 -10.66
C LYS A 59 21.27 10.57 -10.22
N TRP A 60 21.70 9.95 -9.12
CA TRP A 60 21.02 8.80 -8.54
C TRP A 60 19.59 9.16 -8.09
N ARG A 61 19.44 10.28 -7.37
CA ARG A 61 18.12 10.73 -6.91
C ARG A 61 17.19 11.07 -8.07
N ASP A 62 17.68 11.80 -9.08
CA ASP A 62 16.88 12.15 -10.25
C ASP A 62 16.47 10.92 -11.05
N LYS A 63 17.38 9.93 -11.16
CA LYS A 63 17.07 8.63 -11.75
C LYS A 63 15.95 7.93 -10.98
N LEU A 64 16.02 7.86 -9.66
CA LEU A 64 14.96 7.25 -8.83
C LEU A 64 13.63 7.96 -8.96
N VAL A 65 13.60 9.30 -9.03
CA VAL A 65 12.39 10.08 -9.29
C VAL A 65 11.78 9.69 -10.62
N LYS A 66 12.61 9.60 -11.68
CA LYS A 66 12.15 9.18 -13.01
C LYS A 66 11.61 7.76 -12.99
N ASP A 67 12.37 6.82 -12.45
CA ASP A 67 12.01 5.40 -12.36
C ASP A 67 10.70 5.21 -11.58
N THR A 68 10.48 5.98 -10.49
CA THR A 68 9.22 5.98 -9.74
C THR A 68 8.04 6.49 -10.57
N CYS A 69 8.23 7.54 -11.36
CA CYS A 69 7.19 8.06 -12.25
C CYS A 69 6.85 7.03 -13.35
N ASP A 70 7.85 6.41 -13.95
CA ASP A 70 7.67 5.39 -15.00
C ASP A 70 6.98 4.14 -14.42
N GLU A 71 7.39 3.68 -13.24
CA GLU A 71 6.77 2.55 -12.53
C GLU A 71 5.31 2.84 -12.17
N SER A 72 4.98 4.09 -11.82
CA SER A 72 3.60 4.51 -11.49
C SER A 72 2.64 4.31 -12.65
N ILE A 73 3.08 4.47 -13.90
CA ILE A 73 2.25 4.24 -15.09
C ILE A 73 1.87 2.75 -15.19
N GLY A 74 2.86 1.87 -15.03
CA GLY A 74 2.62 0.42 -15.03
C GLY A 74 1.70 -0.02 -13.88
N ALA A 75 1.91 0.58 -12.69
CA ALA A 75 1.13 0.27 -11.50
C ALA A 75 -0.36 0.67 -11.63
N ILE A 76 -0.67 1.76 -12.31
CA ILE A 76 -2.08 2.13 -12.61
C ILE A 76 -2.76 1.03 -13.40
N PHE A 77 -2.07 0.46 -14.38
CA PHE A 77 -2.59 -0.66 -15.16
C PHE A 77 -2.78 -1.92 -14.29
N ASP A 78 -1.77 -2.30 -13.50
CA ASP A 78 -1.81 -3.48 -12.66
C ASP A 78 -2.90 -3.36 -11.57
N ASN A 79 -3.07 -2.19 -10.95
CA ASN A 79 -4.16 -1.93 -10.01
C ASN A 79 -5.54 -1.94 -10.69
N ASN A 80 -5.62 -1.50 -11.95
CA ASN A 80 -6.84 -1.61 -12.74
C ASN A 80 -7.21 -3.08 -13.00
N LEU A 81 -6.24 -3.98 -13.20
CA LEU A 81 -6.48 -5.42 -13.26
C LEU A 81 -7.09 -5.94 -11.95
N ALA A 82 -6.57 -5.52 -10.79
CA ALA A 82 -7.12 -5.92 -9.50
C ALA A 82 -8.61 -5.61 -9.39
N TRP A 83 -9.03 -4.45 -9.86
CA TRP A 83 -10.41 -3.99 -9.77
C TRP A 83 -11.34 -4.51 -10.86
N ASN A 84 -10.83 -4.87 -12.03
CA ASN A 84 -11.68 -5.16 -13.18
C ASN A 84 -11.51 -6.57 -13.76
N ALA A 85 -10.36 -7.22 -13.56
CA ALA A 85 -10.13 -8.53 -14.11
C ALA A 85 -10.94 -9.63 -13.39
N THR A 86 -11.22 -10.71 -14.13
CA THR A 86 -11.85 -11.92 -13.57
C THR A 86 -10.88 -12.66 -12.65
N THR A 87 -11.41 -13.43 -11.70
CA THR A 87 -10.60 -14.29 -10.82
C THR A 87 -9.71 -15.25 -11.64
N LYS A 88 -10.23 -15.78 -12.76
CA LYS A 88 -9.45 -16.62 -13.68
C LYS A 88 -8.21 -15.89 -14.22
N LYS A 89 -8.36 -14.61 -14.61
CA LYS A 89 -7.24 -13.79 -15.09
C LYS A 89 -6.22 -13.50 -13.97
N ILE A 90 -6.68 -13.21 -12.75
CA ILE A 90 -5.75 -13.00 -11.62
C ILE A 90 -4.99 -14.30 -11.29
N LYS A 91 -5.66 -15.47 -11.29
CA LYS A 91 -5.00 -16.77 -11.08
C LYS A 91 -3.98 -17.12 -12.17
N SER A 92 -4.11 -16.58 -13.38
CA SER A 92 -3.14 -16.79 -14.46
C SER A 92 -1.94 -15.86 -14.45
N LEU A 93 -1.85 -14.94 -13.49
CA LEU A 93 -0.64 -14.12 -13.30
C LEU A 93 0.50 -14.98 -12.74
N ASP A 94 1.71 -14.66 -13.12
CA ASP A 94 2.88 -15.28 -12.50
C ASP A 94 3.15 -14.62 -11.14
N TYR A 95 2.98 -15.38 -10.05
CA TYR A 95 3.23 -14.89 -8.70
C TYR A 95 3.75 -15.98 -7.77
N LYS A 96 4.48 -15.54 -6.74
CA LYS A 96 4.99 -16.39 -5.65
C LYS A 96 4.59 -15.78 -4.32
N ILE A 97 4.19 -16.62 -3.35
CA ILE A 97 3.90 -16.20 -1.99
C ILE A 97 4.83 -16.96 -1.05
N ARG A 98 5.56 -16.23 -0.21
CA ARG A 98 6.40 -16.78 0.86
C ARG A 98 5.81 -16.40 2.20
N GLY A 99 5.83 -17.31 3.17
CA GLY A 99 5.29 -17.08 4.51
C GLY A 99 3.77 -17.17 4.59
N ILE A 100 3.08 -17.72 3.58
CA ILE A 100 1.62 -17.89 3.62
C ILE A 100 1.18 -18.83 4.73
N GLU A 101 2.02 -19.78 5.08
CA GLU A 101 1.83 -20.73 6.20
C GLU A 101 1.58 -20.04 7.54
N LEU A 102 2.07 -18.81 7.75
CA LEU A 102 1.76 -18.00 8.92
C LEU A 102 0.27 -17.64 9.02
N LEU A 103 -0.35 -17.36 7.85
CA LEU A 103 -1.79 -17.08 7.79
C LEU A 103 -2.62 -18.35 7.94
N ASP A 104 -2.15 -19.46 7.35
CA ASP A 104 -2.80 -20.77 7.46
C ASP A 104 -2.81 -21.24 8.94
N GLU A 105 -1.70 -21.08 9.65
CA GLU A 105 -1.59 -21.41 11.07
C GLU A 105 -2.48 -20.49 11.93
N ALA A 106 -2.47 -19.19 11.68
CA ALA A 106 -3.34 -18.25 12.38
C ALA A 106 -4.82 -18.60 12.20
N LYS A 107 -5.24 -18.94 10.99
CA LYS A 107 -6.60 -19.40 10.69
C LYS A 107 -6.95 -20.69 11.41
N LYS A 108 -6.05 -21.69 11.38
CA LYS A 108 -6.25 -22.98 12.08
C LYS A 108 -6.45 -22.79 13.57
N ASN A 109 -5.75 -21.82 14.17
CA ASN A 109 -5.81 -21.52 15.60
C ASN A 109 -6.90 -20.47 15.93
N ASN A 110 -7.73 -20.10 14.97
CA ASN A 110 -8.74 -19.04 15.08
C ASN A 110 -8.20 -17.73 15.69
N ARG A 111 -6.95 -17.40 15.37
CA ARG A 111 -6.27 -16.21 15.89
C ARG A 111 -6.23 -15.12 14.81
N GLY A 112 -6.75 -13.95 15.13
CA GLY A 112 -6.75 -12.81 14.21
C GLY A 112 -5.35 -12.39 13.79
N VAL A 113 -5.27 -11.75 12.64
CA VAL A 113 -4.01 -11.25 12.08
C VAL A 113 -4.14 -9.78 11.74
N LEU A 114 -3.32 -8.94 12.36
CA LEU A 114 -3.07 -7.59 11.90
C LEU A 114 -1.89 -7.62 10.92
N LEU A 115 -2.20 -7.55 9.62
CA LEU A 115 -1.24 -7.67 8.53
C LEU A 115 -0.82 -6.28 8.07
N LEU A 116 0.32 -5.81 8.57
CA LEU A 116 0.88 -4.51 8.23
C LEU A 116 1.54 -4.54 6.86
N PHE A 117 1.41 -3.46 6.11
CA PHE A 117 2.08 -3.29 4.82
C PHE A 117 2.58 -1.86 4.64
N ARG A 118 3.61 -1.67 3.83
CA ARG A 118 3.97 -0.36 3.30
C ARG A 118 3.11 -0.03 2.09
N HIS A 119 2.73 1.22 1.92
CA HIS A 119 2.09 1.64 0.68
C HIS A 119 3.09 1.51 -0.47
N ASN A 120 2.82 0.61 -1.37
CA ASN A 120 3.53 0.51 -2.63
C ASN A 120 2.59 0.78 -3.81
N LEU A 121 3.17 0.95 -5.00
CA LEU A 121 2.40 1.28 -6.19
C LEU A 121 1.42 0.17 -6.61
N TYR A 122 1.62 -1.07 -6.17
CA TYR A 122 0.86 -2.27 -6.57
C TYR A 122 -0.06 -2.83 -5.48
N ILE A 123 -0.37 -2.04 -4.46
CA ILE A 123 -1.09 -2.53 -3.27
C ILE A 123 -2.45 -3.16 -3.59
N GLU A 124 -3.19 -2.61 -4.55
CA GLU A 124 -4.49 -3.14 -4.93
C GLU A 124 -4.36 -4.55 -5.56
N LEU A 125 -3.33 -4.75 -6.42
CA LEU A 125 -3.10 -6.06 -7.03
C LEU A 125 -2.56 -7.06 -6.01
N SER A 126 -1.72 -6.63 -5.07
CA SER A 126 -1.20 -7.51 -4.01
C SER A 126 -2.32 -8.04 -3.13
N ALA A 127 -3.25 -7.17 -2.70
CA ALA A 127 -4.43 -7.57 -1.96
C ALA A 127 -5.32 -8.53 -2.77
N ARG A 128 -5.48 -8.28 -4.08
CA ARG A 128 -6.27 -9.14 -4.96
C ARG A 128 -5.67 -10.54 -5.14
N ILE A 129 -4.34 -10.65 -5.24
CA ILE A 129 -3.66 -11.95 -5.30
C ILE A 129 -3.79 -12.67 -3.95
N LEU A 130 -3.53 -12.00 -2.84
CA LEU A 130 -3.62 -12.60 -1.50
C LEU A 130 -5.06 -13.09 -1.20
N SER A 131 -6.08 -12.38 -1.69
CA SER A 131 -7.49 -12.77 -1.53
C SER A 131 -7.90 -14.06 -2.26
N LEU A 132 -7.05 -14.59 -3.14
CA LEU A 132 -7.25 -15.91 -3.74
C LEU A 132 -7.03 -17.06 -2.74
N HIS A 133 -6.35 -16.77 -1.62
CA HIS A 133 -5.90 -17.75 -0.63
C HIS A 133 -6.59 -17.55 0.73
N HIS A 134 -6.84 -16.32 1.13
CA HIS A 134 -7.45 -15.98 2.42
C HIS A 134 -8.52 -14.89 2.29
N GLU A 135 -9.53 -14.98 3.15
CA GLU A 135 -10.51 -13.91 3.36
C GLU A 135 -9.80 -12.73 4.04
N LEU A 136 -9.92 -11.55 3.46
CA LEU A 136 -9.25 -10.34 3.91
C LEU A 136 -10.25 -9.25 4.25
N HIS A 137 -9.90 -8.42 5.21
CA HIS A 137 -10.52 -7.14 5.51
C HIS A 137 -9.47 -6.05 5.40
N ALA A 138 -9.84 -4.79 5.15
CA ALA A 138 -8.89 -3.71 5.06
C ALA A 138 -9.36 -2.47 5.80
N MET A 139 -8.45 -1.86 6.55
CA MET A 139 -8.71 -0.52 7.07
C MET A 139 -8.46 0.51 5.96
N GLU A 140 -9.37 1.45 5.81
CA GLU A 140 -9.21 2.56 4.86
C GLU A 140 -9.52 3.92 5.48
N ARG A 141 -8.93 4.94 4.90
CA ARG A 141 -9.38 6.32 5.07
C ARG A 141 -10.29 6.65 3.89
N PRO A 142 -11.57 6.94 4.13
CA PRO A 142 -12.50 7.31 3.05
C PRO A 142 -11.99 8.52 2.25
N ASN A 143 -12.19 8.47 0.94
CA ASN A 143 -11.78 9.56 0.05
C ASN A 143 -12.76 10.74 0.15
N ASN A 144 -12.24 11.97 0.09
CA ASN A 144 -13.07 13.19 0.11
C ASN A 144 -13.99 13.31 -1.12
N SER A 145 -13.60 12.77 -2.25
CA SER A 145 -14.42 12.72 -3.47
C SER A 145 -15.35 11.51 -3.43
N LYS A 146 -16.66 11.73 -3.38
CA LYS A 146 -17.68 10.66 -3.41
C LYS A 146 -17.58 9.75 -4.64
N ILE A 147 -17.15 10.29 -5.79
CA ILE A 147 -16.97 9.50 -7.03
C ILE A 147 -15.78 8.57 -6.88
N ILE A 148 -14.64 9.09 -6.43
CA ILE A 148 -13.42 8.30 -6.23
C ILE A 148 -13.67 7.25 -5.16
N GLN A 149 -14.32 7.60 -4.04
CA GLN A 149 -14.66 6.66 -2.97
C GLN A 149 -15.47 5.48 -3.52
N ARG A 150 -16.53 5.73 -4.27
CA ARG A 150 -17.35 4.66 -4.87
C ARG A 150 -16.58 3.77 -5.85
N LEU A 151 -15.67 4.35 -6.62
CA LEU A 151 -14.81 3.57 -7.53
C LEU A 151 -13.87 2.65 -6.75
N GLN A 152 -13.23 3.20 -5.71
CA GLN A 152 -12.32 2.44 -4.85
C GLN A 152 -13.06 1.34 -4.09
N GLU A 153 -14.20 1.62 -3.49
CA GLU A 153 -15.04 0.63 -2.80
C GLU A 153 -15.40 -0.53 -3.72
N LYS A 154 -15.97 -0.23 -4.90
CA LYS A 154 -16.34 -1.28 -5.88
C LYS A 154 -15.14 -2.11 -6.35
N GLY A 155 -13.97 -1.49 -6.48
CA GLY A 155 -12.75 -2.17 -6.86
C GLY A 155 -12.22 -3.06 -5.74
N ARG A 156 -12.07 -2.49 -4.54
CA ARG A 156 -11.49 -3.16 -3.36
C ARG A 156 -12.34 -4.29 -2.82
N LEU A 157 -13.68 -4.17 -2.84
CA LEU A 157 -14.59 -5.24 -2.43
C LEU A 157 -14.51 -6.51 -3.30
N LYS A 158 -13.69 -6.54 -4.34
CA LYS A 158 -13.30 -7.78 -5.02
C LYS A 158 -12.12 -8.51 -4.35
N SER A 159 -11.41 -7.80 -3.47
CA SER A 159 -10.21 -8.28 -2.80
C SER A 159 -10.41 -8.43 -1.29
N VAL A 160 -11.37 -7.72 -0.72
CA VAL A 160 -11.65 -7.75 0.71
C VAL A 160 -13.14 -7.85 0.96
N GLU A 161 -13.53 -8.53 2.05
CA GLU A 161 -14.92 -8.66 2.44
C GLU A 161 -15.50 -7.35 2.99
N ASN A 162 -14.69 -6.63 3.79
CA ASN A 162 -15.08 -5.37 4.38
C ASN A 162 -13.97 -4.31 4.26
N LEU A 163 -14.41 -3.07 4.01
CA LEU A 163 -13.60 -1.86 4.15
C LEU A 163 -13.97 -1.18 5.45
N ILE A 164 -13.03 -1.14 6.39
CA ILE A 164 -13.21 -0.61 7.74
C ILE A 164 -12.75 0.85 7.75
N PRO A 165 -13.63 1.83 7.98
CA PRO A 165 -13.21 3.22 8.13
C PRO A 165 -12.19 3.36 9.26
N ASN A 166 -11.16 4.18 9.07
CA ASN A 166 -10.13 4.41 10.07
C ASN A 166 -10.63 5.03 11.40
N SER A 167 -11.86 5.50 11.44
CA SER A 167 -12.57 5.94 12.64
C SER A 167 -13.21 4.80 13.43
N ASP A 168 -13.43 3.62 12.81
CA ASP A 168 -14.15 2.48 13.39
C ASP A 168 -13.18 1.43 13.95
N ILE A 169 -12.45 1.81 14.98
CA ILE A 169 -11.50 0.94 15.67
C ILE A 169 -12.20 -0.21 16.42
N ASN A 170 -13.44 -0.03 16.87
CA ASN A 170 -14.18 -1.07 17.59
C ASN A 170 -14.48 -2.27 16.68
N ASN A 171 -14.97 -2.03 15.46
CA ASN A 171 -15.20 -3.07 14.47
C ASN A 171 -13.90 -3.79 14.09
N LEU A 172 -12.77 -3.04 13.94
CA LEU A 172 -11.47 -3.64 13.70
C LEU A 172 -11.05 -4.60 14.83
N ILE A 173 -11.22 -4.20 16.09
CA ILE A 173 -10.91 -5.04 17.26
C ILE A 173 -11.79 -6.29 17.28
N GLU A 174 -13.09 -6.14 17.01
CA GLU A 174 -14.03 -7.25 16.96
C GLU A 174 -13.65 -8.27 15.89
N LEU A 175 -13.35 -7.83 14.67
CA LEU A 175 -12.93 -8.70 13.59
C LEU A 175 -11.63 -9.47 13.92
N LEU A 176 -10.64 -8.81 14.54
CA LEU A 176 -9.42 -9.47 14.99
C LEU A 176 -9.69 -10.53 16.05
N ARG A 177 -10.60 -10.26 17.02
CA ARG A 177 -11.00 -11.24 18.03
C ARG A 177 -11.75 -12.44 17.44
N ASN A 178 -12.41 -12.23 16.30
CA ASN A 178 -13.09 -13.27 15.53
C ASN A 178 -12.20 -13.97 14.50
N GLY A 179 -10.87 -13.91 14.66
CA GLY A 179 -9.91 -14.65 13.84
C GLY A 179 -9.71 -14.09 12.42
N LYS A 180 -10.17 -12.85 12.14
CA LYS A 180 -10.09 -12.27 10.79
C LYS A 180 -8.70 -11.68 10.51
N ILE A 181 -8.35 -11.61 9.20
CA ILE A 181 -7.11 -11.00 8.70
C ILE A 181 -7.42 -9.59 8.25
N ILE A 182 -6.72 -8.59 8.82
CA ILE A 182 -6.94 -7.18 8.52
C ILE A 182 -5.68 -6.55 7.94
N LEU A 183 -5.78 -6.03 6.73
CA LEU A 183 -4.74 -5.24 6.07
C LEU A 183 -4.70 -3.83 6.67
N TYR A 184 -3.51 -3.39 7.10
CA TYR A 184 -3.31 -2.08 7.72
C TYR A 184 -2.02 -1.42 7.21
N GLY A 185 -2.12 -0.21 6.63
CA GLY A 185 -0.99 0.59 6.13
C GLY A 185 -0.57 1.67 7.13
N PRO A 186 0.51 1.49 7.91
CA PRO A 186 0.91 2.41 8.99
C PRO A 186 1.88 3.52 8.55
N ASP A 187 2.36 3.54 7.33
CA ASP A 187 3.52 4.31 6.85
C ASP A 187 3.21 5.71 6.31
N GLN A 188 2.01 6.23 6.56
CA GLN A 188 1.66 7.59 6.19
C GLN A 188 1.81 8.57 7.37
N ASP A 189 1.76 9.87 7.07
CA ASP A 189 1.84 10.93 8.09
C ASP A 189 0.49 11.10 8.81
N TYR A 190 0.32 10.41 9.93
CA TYR A 190 -0.89 10.48 10.75
C TYR A 190 -0.71 11.49 11.89
N ARG A 191 -1.26 12.69 11.72
CA ARG A 191 -1.26 13.72 12.75
C ARG A 191 -2.37 13.45 13.77
N ASN A 192 -2.11 12.60 14.76
CA ASN A 192 -3.03 12.33 15.87
C ASN A 192 -2.28 12.00 17.18
N LYS A 193 -3.01 11.95 18.31
CA LYS A 193 -2.46 11.63 19.64
C LYS A 193 -1.88 10.20 19.77
N ARG A 194 -2.08 9.34 18.79
CA ARG A 194 -1.60 7.95 18.75
C ARG A 194 -0.37 7.79 17.84
N SER A 195 0.23 8.90 17.43
CA SER A 195 1.48 8.93 16.67
C SER A 195 2.59 9.52 17.52
N ILE A 196 3.78 8.98 17.37
CA ILE A 196 4.99 9.47 18.02
C ILE A 196 6.02 9.90 16.97
N VAL A 197 6.95 10.73 17.37
CA VAL A 197 8.09 11.08 16.52
C VAL A 197 9.06 9.91 16.50
N SER A 198 9.39 9.42 15.32
CA SER A 198 10.38 8.38 15.07
C SER A 198 11.26 8.78 13.89
N THR A 199 12.13 7.91 13.44
CA THR A 199 12.99 8.14 12.27
C THR A 199 12.56 7.29 11.07
N PHE A 200 12.73 7.84 9.87
CA PHE A 200 12.52 7.16 8.60
C PHE A 200 13.60 7.65 7.61
N PHE A 201 14.48 6.75 7.18
CA PHE A 201 15.71 7.10 6.46
C PHE A 201 16.53 8.19 7.18
N GLY A 202 16.67 8.04 8.52
CA GLY A 202 17.38 9.02 9.34
C GLY A 202 16.65 10.35 9.59
N GLN A 203 15.49 10.59 8.97
CA GLN A 203 14.72 11.81 9.05
C GLN A 203 13.57 11.69 10.05
N LYS A 204 13.28 12.74 10.83
CA LYS A 204 12.15 12.74 11.77
C LYS A 204 10.81 12.66 11.05
N CYS A 205 9.95 11.75 11.46
CA CYS A 205 8.60 11.61 10.96
C CYS A 205 7.62 11.16 12.05
N LEU A 206 6.32 11.40 11.84
CA LEU A 206 5.30 10.81 12.71
C LEU A 206 5.05 9.36 12.29
N THR A 207 5.04 8.46 13.28
CA THR A 207 4.73 7.04 13.09
C THR A 207 3.60 6.65 14.04
N THR A 208 2.56 6.03 13.50
CA THR A 208 1.41 5.59 14.30
C THR A 208 1.76 4.41 15.19
N THR A 209 1.28 4.44 16.44
CA THR A 209 1.39 3.33 17.40
C THR A 209 0.08 2.55 17.56
N VAL A 210 -0.90 2.84 16.70
CA VAL A 210 -2.21 2.15 16.70
C VAL A 210 -2.05 0.63 16.54
N PRO A 211 -1.25 0.11 15.61
CA PRO A 211 -1.05 -1.34 15.48
C PRO A 211 -0.51 -1.99 16.75
N PHE A 212 0.46 -1.36 17.42
CA PHE A 212 0.98 -1.83 18.72
C PHE A 212 -0.16 -1.98 19.75
N SER A 213 -0.97 -0.92 19.91
CA SER A 213 -2.05 -0.91 20.91
C SER A 213 -3.13 -1.95 20.58
N ILE A 214 -3.50 -2.09 19.33
CA ILE A 214 -4.51 -3.05 18.88
C ILE A 214 -4.01 -4.48 19.11
N THR A 215 -2.79 -4.79 18.75
CA THR A 215 -2.22 -6.14 18.94
C THR A 215 -2.18 -6.51 20.42
N LYS A 216 -1.79 -5.57 21.30
CA LYS A 216 -1.80 -5.81 22.76
C LYS A 216 -3.22 -6.03 23.32
N ILE A 217 -4.24 -5.33 22.82
CA ILE A 217 -5.64 -5.45 23.27
C ILE A 217 -6.29 -6.74 22.76
N THR A 218 -5.98 -7.15 21.54
CA THR A 218 -6.64 -8.28 20.88
C THR A 218 -5.87 -9.58 20.99
N ASN A 219 -4.58 -9.53 21.35
CA ASN A 219 -3.63 -10.65 21.30
C ASN A 219 -3.59 -11.33 19.92
N CYS A 220 -3.84 -10.57 18.84
CA CYS A 220 -3.74 -11.08 17.47
C CYS A 220 -2.28 -11.28 17.05
N ASN A 221 -2.05 -12.02 15.97
CA ASN A 221 -0.74 -12.08 15.32
C ASN A 221 -0.43 -10.75 14.65
N LEU A 222 0.83 -10.34 14.70
CA LEU A 222 1.31 -9.13 14.03
C LEU A 222 2.30 -9.52 12.95
N PHE A 223 1.86 -9.45 11.69
CA PHE A 223 2.69 -9.82 10.55
C PHE A 223 2.91 -8.61 9.65
N TYR A 224 4.00 -8.67 8.86
CA TYR A 224 4.32 -7.70 7.84
C TYR A 224 4.19 -8.32 6.46
N PHE A 225 3.48 -7.64 5.57
CA PHE A 225 3.22 -8.03 4.20
C PHE A 225 3.99 -7.14 3.23
N ASP A 226 4.90 -7.72 2.51
CA ASP A 226 5.68 -7.06 1.47
C ASP A 226 5.29 -7.54 0.09
N PHE A 227 5.42 -6.67 -0.90
CA PHE A 227 5.04 -6.96 -2.27
C PHE A 227 5.99 -6.31 -3.26
N PHE A 228 6.43 -7.10 -4.24
CA PHE A 228 7.32 -6.66 -5.31
C PHE A 228 6.83 -7.15 -6.66
N ARG A 229 7.07 -6.34 -7.67
CA ARG A 229 6.96 -6.73 -9.07
C ARG A 229 8.35 -6.90 -9.66
N ASN A 230 8.68 -8.12 -10.13
CA ASN A 230 9.97 -8.50 -10.71
C ASN A 230 9.73 -9.01 -12.14
N GLU A 231 10.01 -8.17 -13.17
CA GLU A 231 10.00 -8.59 -14.60
C GLU A 231 8.76 -9.41 -15.04
N GLY A 232 7.59 -9.08 -14.50
CA GLY A 232 6.33 -9.77 -14.82
C GLY A 232 5.87 -10.78 -13.79
N CYS A 233 6.73 -11.23 -12.88
CA CYS A 233 6.37 -12.03 -11.72
C CYS A 233 6.08 -11.13 -10.51
N TYR A 234 5.06 -11.47 -9.72
CA TYR A 234 4.70 -10.78 -8.48
C TYR A 234 5.15 -11.62 -7.30
N GLU A 235 5.87 -11.00 -6.38
CA GLU A 235 6.37 -11.68 -5.18
C GLU A 235 5.71 -11.07 -3.95
N LEU A 236 5.03 -11.92 -3.18
CA LEU A 236 4.41 -11.58 -1.91
C LEU A 236 5.22 -12.24 -0.80
N ILE A 237 5.53 -11.49 0.27
CA ILE A 237 6.31 -12.01 1.38
C ILE A 237 5.60 -11.64 2.69
N ILE A 238 5.29 -12.64 3.51
CA ILE A 238 4.70 -12.44 4.83
C ILE A 238 5.75 -12.84 5.87
N SER A 239 5.93 -12.00 6.87
CA SER A 239 6.90 -12.25 7.95
C SER A 239 6.31 -11.87 9.30
N ASP A 240 6.65 -12.62 10.34
CA ASP A 240 6.29 -12.28 11.72
C ASP A 240 7.17 -11.12 12.21
N ILE A 241 6.53 -10.12 12.78
CA ILE A 241 7.17 -8.96 13.41
C ILE A 241 6.75 -8.79 14.88
N SER A 242 6.22 -9.82 15.52
CA SER A 242 5.75 -9.78 16.91
C SER A 242 6.86 -9.43 17.90
N SER A 243 8.12 -9.69 17.56
CA SER A 243 9.29 -9.27 18.35
C SER A 243 9.46 -7.76 18.48
N THR A 244 8.71 -6.98 17.70
CA THR A 244 8.72 -5.51 17.80
C THR A 244 7.81 -4.97 18.92
N LEU A 245 7.04 -5.81 19.60
CA LEU A 245 6.00 -5.43 20.58
C LEU A 245 6.53 -5.23 22.01
N ASP A 246 7.70 -4.63 22.18
CA ASP A 246 8.27 -4.30 23.50
C ASP A 246 7.67 -3.00 24.05
N SER A 247 7.92 -1.87 23.38
CA SER A 247 7.34 -0.56 23.71
C SER A 247 6.82 0.13 22.46
N LYS A 248 6.06 1.23 22.61
CA LYS A 248 5.56 2.01 21.48
C LYS A 248 6.70 2.63 20.66
N GLU A 249 7.72 3.10 21.34
CA GLU A 249 8.91 3.73 20.78
C GLU A 249 9.74 2.70 20.00
N PHE A 250 9.97 1.54 20.62
CA PHE A 250 10.67 0.42 19.97
C PHE A 250 9.91 -0.09 18.75
N PHE A 251 8.59 -0.31 18.90
CA PHE A 251 7.72 -0.71 17.79
C PHE A 251 7.80 0.27 16.62
N ALA A 252 7.62 1.57 16.87
CA ALA A 252 7.63 2.58 15.80
C ALA A 252 8.98 2.63 15.07
N LYS A 253 10.09 2.52 15.81
CA LYS A 253 11.43 2.46 15.24
C LYS A 253 11.60 1.21 14.38
N LYS A 254 11.30 0.03 14.93
CA LYS A 254 11.45 -1.26 14.23
C LYS A 254 10.54 -1.39 13.01
N LEU A 255 9.32 -0.87 13.10
CA LEU A 255 8.40 -0.81 11.97
C LEU A 255 8.96 0.05 10.83
N ASN A 256 9.48 1.24 11.13
CA ASN A 256 10.10 2.09 10.12
C ASN A 256 11.34 1.42 9.51
N GLU A 257 12.23 0.82 10.32
CA GLU A 257 13.39 0.05 9.84
C GLU A 257 12.96 -1.07 8.89
N LYS A 258 11.91 -1.82 9.23
CA LYS A 258 11.35 -2.87 8.37
C LYS A 258 10.83 -2.34 7.03
N ILE A 259 10.15 -1.19 7.07
CA ILE A 259 9.65 -0.52 5.87
C ILE A 259 10.82 -0.02 5.00
N GLU A 260 11.86 0.56 5.61
CA GLU A 260 13.07 1.03 4.92
C GLU A 260 13.79 -0.13 4.21
N GLU A 261 14.02 -1.25 4.91
CA GLU A 261 14.60 -2.47 4.32
C GLU A 261 13.81 -2.93 3.09
N SER A 262 12.49 -2.92 3.20
CA SER A 262 11.59 -3.29 2.11
C SER A 262 11.68 -2.32 0.93
N ILE A 263 11.72 -1.01 1.19
CA ILE A 263 11.86 0.02 0.16
C ILE A 263 13.19 -0.11 -0.56
N LEU A 264 14.29 -0.37 0.15
CA LEU A 264 15.63 -0.47 -0.43
C LEU A 264 15.77 -1.62 -1.46
N LYS A 265 14.94 -2.66 -1.37
CA LYS A 265 14.92 -3.75 -2.37
C LYS A 265 14.42 -3.29 -3.74
N LYS A 266 13.41 -2.40 -3.78
CA LYS A 266 12.80 -1.83 -5.00
C LYS A 266 12.30 -0.41 -4.71
N PRO A 267 13.21 0.57 -4.58
CA PRO A 267 12.84 1.90 -4.10
C PRO A 267 11.87 2.63 -5.03
N GLN A 268 11.90 2.36 -6.35
CA GLN A 268 10.96 2.93 -7.31
C GLN A 268 9.52 2.43 -7.15
N GLN A 269 9.27 1.35 -6.40
CA GLN A 269 7.94 0.79 -6.20
C GLN A 269 7.23 1.30 -4.94
N TYR A 270 7.90 2.10 -4.11
CA TYR A 270 7.26 2.73 -2.96
C TYR A 270 6.38 3.91 -3.37
N LEU A 271 5.31 4.14 -2.61
CA LEU A 271 4.35 5.23 -2.88
C LEU A 271 4.92 6.59 -2.41
N TRP A 272 6.00 7.07 -3.04
CA TRP A 272 6.60 8.38 -2.77
C TRP A 272 5.66 9.57 -3.02
N HIS A 273 4.47 9.35 -3.53
CA HIS A 273 3.45 10.37 -3.82
C HIS A 273 2.79 10.97 -2.58
N HIS A 274 2.99 10.39 -1.40
CA HIS A 274 2.44 10.85 -0.14
C HIS A 274 3.43 11.80 0.56
N ARG A 275 2.94 12.87 1.19
CA ARG A 275 3.77 13.82 1.96
C ARG A 275 4.12 13.23 3.33
N ARG A 276 5.07 12.29 3.38
CA ARG A 276 5.44 11.50 4.57
C ARG A 276 5.96 12.35 5.73
N PHE A 277 6.55 13.51 5.43
CA PHE A 277 7.17 14.39 6.42
C PHE A 277 6.40 15.68 6.68
N LYS A 278 5.14 15.78 6.20
CA LYS A 278 4.35 17.01 6.25
C LYS A 278 4.23 17.59 7.66
N SER A 279 4.14 16.76 8.69
CA SER A 279 3.99 17.19 10.07
C SER A 279 5.29 17.63 10.74
N GLN A 280 6.44 17.16 10.25
CA GLN A 280 7.74 17.42 10.85
C GLN A 280 8.59 18.38 10.02
N LYS A 281 8.41 18.39 8.70
CA LYS A 281 9.18 19.21 7.77
C LYS A 281 8.33 19.59 6.54
N PRO A 282 7.27 20.43 6.75
CA PRO A 282 6.34 20.80 5.64
C PRO A 282 7.03 21.56 4.52
N GLU A 283 8.07 22.35 4.80
CA GLU A 283 8.78 23.20 3.87
C GLU A 283 9.45 22.46 2.69
N ILE A 284 9.70 21.17 2.81
CA ILE A 284 10.26 20.39 1.67
C ILE A 284 9.26 20.21 0.51
N TYR A 285 7.99 20.54 0.72
CA TYR A 285 6.91 20.36 -0.26
C TYR A 285 6.41 21.65 -0.90
N ASP A 286 7.01 22.79 -0.56
CA ASP A 286 6.66 24.12 -1.08
C ASP A 286 7.19 24.38 -2.50
#